data_93868f4e989f20a66d5fcb5e2d3620f3
#
_entry.id   93868f4e989f20a66d5fcb5e2d3620f3
#
_cell.length_a   1.000
_cell.length_b   1.000
_cell.length_c   1.000
_cell.angle_alpha   90.00
_cell.angle_beta   90.00
_cell.angle_gamma   90.00
#
_symmetry.space_group_name_H-M   'P 1'
#
loop_
_entity.id
_entity.type
_entity.pdbx_description
1 polymer ?
#
loop_
_entity_poly.entity_id
_entity_poly.type
_entity_poly.pdbx_seq_one_letter_code
_entity_poly.pdbx_strand_id
1 'polypeptide(L)'
;IVPTEVTRTPSAFFALLCAEGVTVLNQTPSAFQALMSAQEEREEAAGNIERANVIAHRLRYVIFGGEALEPRTLASWYARHGERTQLVNMYGITETTVHVTYCALRAEDAMRLGASPIGVRIPDLQLYVLDARREPVPMGVTGELYVGGAGVARGYLNRPELTRERFIDDPFVAGGRLYKTGDLARWRTDGRLEYLGRNDFQVKIRGFRIELGEIEAQLAKVTGVREVVVLARDSASEVHDSATEHATPNALSPSPETSTATAAATATATAPEKRLVAYYTGDADVAALRAQAAQHLPSYMVPSAYVRLDAWPLTPNGKL
;
A
#
# COMPACT_ATOMS: atom_id res chain seq x y z
N ILE A 1 -8.52 -18.32 16.70
CA ILE A 1 -7.75 -17.04 16.77
C ILE A 1 -6.29 -17.38 16.51
N VAL A 2 -5.67 -16.69 15.55
CA VAL A 2 -4.26 -16.89 15.24
C VAL A 2 -3.40 -16.10 16.24
N PRO A 3 -2.39 -16.72 16.88
CA PRO A 3 -1.47 -16.00 17.76
C PRO A 3 -0.69 -14.92 17.02
N THR A 4 -0.43 -13.80 17.68
CA THR A 4 0.27 -12.64 17.07
C THR A 4 1.66 -13.00 16.55
N GLU A 5 2.38 -13.89 17.20
CA GLU A 5 3.70 -14.36 16.78
C GLU A 5 3.63 -15.10 15.44
N VAL A 6 2.59 -15.91 15.25
CA VAL A 6 2.37 -16.64 14.00
C VAL A 6 2.03 -15.67 12.85
N THR A 7 1.21 -14.65 13.12
CA THR A 7 0.85 -13.66 12.07
C THR A 7 2.05 -12.83 11.58
N ARG A 8 3.10 -12.72 12.39
CA ARG A 8 4.34 -11.99 12.07
C ARG A 8 5.40 -12.86 11.41
N THR A 9 5.18 -14.18 11.33
CA THR A 9 6.13 -15.14 10.77
C THR A 9 5.49 -15.84 9.57
N PRO A 10 5.72 -15.38 8.32
CA PRO A 10 5.02 -15.89 7.14
C PRO A 10 5.11 -17.41 6.95
N SER A 11 6.25 -18.01 7.24
CA SER A 11 6.45 -19.48 7.18
C SER A 11 5.62 -20.25 8.20
N ALA A 12 5.53 -19.75 9.44
CA ALA A 12 4.69 -20.33 10.47
C ALA A 12 3.20 -20.16 10.16
N PHE A 13 2.85 -18.99 9.61
CA PHE A 13 1.47 -18.71 9.18
C PHE A 13 1.04 -19.62 8.02
N PHE A 14 1.90 -19.82 7.02
CA PHE A 14 1.64 -20.75 5.92
C PHE A 14 1.48 -22.20 6.43
N ALA A 15 2.33 -22.63 7.35
CA ALA A 15 2.22 -23.96 7.96
C ALA A 15 0.88 -24.15 8.69
N LEU A 16 0.46 -23.16 9.48
CA LEU A 16 -0.84 -23.17 10.17
C LEU A 16 -2.01 -23.20 9.18
N LEU A 17 -1.96 -22.38 8.14
CA LEU A 17 -2.98 -22.32 7.10
C LEU A 17 -3.20 -23.69 6.44
N CYS A 18 -2.11 -24.40 6.14
CA CYS A 18 -2.18 -25.76 5.58
C CYS A 18 -2.69 -26.78 6.59
N ALA A 19 -2.19 -26.76 7.83
CA ALA A 19 -2.56 -27.72 8.90
C ALA A 19 -4.05 -27.63 9.26
N GLU A 20 -4.59 -26.39 9.33
CA GLU A 20 -5.99 -26.14 9.66
C GLU A 20 -6.93 -26.26 8.43
N GLY A 21 -6.37 -26.48 7.23
CA GLY A 21 -7.14 -26.62 6.00
C GLY A 21 -7.96 -25.37 5.67
N VAL A 22 -7.39 -24.19 5.87
CA VAL A 22 -8.07 -22.90 5.64
C VAL A 22 -8.53 -22.78 4.19
N THR A 23 -9.77 -22.37 4.00
CA THR A 23 -10.39 -22.25 2.67
C THR A 23 -10.62 -20.81 2.22
N VAL A 24 -10.71 -19.86 3.16
CA VAL A 24 -10.87 -18.43 2.90
C VAL A 24 -9.83 -17.65 3.70
N LEU A 25 -9.04 -16.84 3.02
CA LEU A 25 -7.98 -16.02 3.60
C LEU A 25 -8.24 -14.56 3.28
N ASN A 26 -8.32 -13.71 4.31
CA ASN A 26 -8.29 -12.25 4.14
C ASN A 26 -6.91 -11.74 4.52
N GLN A 27 -6.25 -11.03 3.64
CA GLN A 27 -4.94 -10.43 3.88
C GLN A 27 -4.77 -9.11 3.11
N THR A 28 -3.81 -8.30 3.54
CA THR A 28 -3.32 -7.21 2.70
C THR A 28 -2.46 -7.79 1.56
N PRO A 29 -2.36 -7.11 0.42
CA PRO A 29 -1.45 -7.51 -0.67
C PRO A 29 -0.02 -7.77 -0.22
N SER A 30 0.55 -6.89 0.61
CA SER A 30 1.91 -7.04 1.14
C SER A 30 2.09 -8.29 2.01
N ALA A 31 1.13 -8.60 2.89
CA ALA A 31 1.18 -9.81 3.71
C ALA A 31 1.05 -11.09 2.87
N PHE A 32 0.26 -11.04 1.80
CA PHE A 32 0.15 -12.18 0.88
C PHE A 32 1.43 -12.40 0.06
N GLN A 33 2.12 -11.33 -0.35
CA GLN A 33 3.44 -11.46 -0.99
C GLN A 33 4.44 -12.16 -0.07
N ALA A 34 4.51 -11.76 1.19
CA ALA A 34 5.36 -12.43 2.18
C ALA A 34 4.99 -13.91 2.37
N LEU A 35 3.70 -14.24 2.29
CA LEU A 35 3.21 -15.62 2.36
C LEU A 35 3.66 -16.43 1.12
N MET A 36 3.58 -15.85 -0.08
CA MET A 36 4.06 -16.49 -1.32
C MET A 36 5.56 -16.77 -1.27
N SER A 37 6.36 -15.79 -0.83
CA SER A 37 7.82 -15.97 -0.67
C SER A 37 8.14 -17.09 0.33
N ALA A 38 7.44 -17.14 1.46
CA ALA A 38 7.65 -18.21 2.45
C ALA A 38 7.24 -19.60 1.93
N GLN A 39 6.25 -19.68 1.05
CA GLN A 39 5.91 -20.91 0.34
C GLN A 39 7.02 -21.32 -0.62
N GLU A 40 7.53 -20.38 -1.40
CA GLU A 40 8.63 -20.60 -2.37
C GLU A 40 9.88 -21.14 -1.68
N GLU A 41 10.34 -20.48 -0.62
CA GLU A 41 11.48 -20.90 0.19
C GLU A 41 11.31 -22.33 0.75
N ARG A 42 10.11 -22.66 1.22
CA ARG A 42 9.80 -24.00 1.75
C ARG A 42 9.84 -25.08 0.65
N GLU A 43 9.32 -24.79 -0.53
CA GLU A 43 9.32 -25.70 -1.67
C GLU A 43 10.75 -25.93 -2.21
N GLU A 44 11.60 -24.91 -2.20
CA GLU A 44 13.01 -24.99 -2.59
C GLU A 44 13.81 -25.84 -1.58
N ALA A 45 13.57 -25.63 -0.28
CA ALA A 45 14.23 -26.39 0.78
C ALA A 45 13.86 -27.88 0.79
N ALA A 46 12.64 -28.24 0.35
CA ALA A 46 12.12 -29.61 0.40
C ALA A 46 12.71 -30.57 -0.66
N GLY A 47 13.42 -30.05 -1.68
CA GLY A 47 13.99 -30.88 -2.76
C GLY A 47 12.95 -31.60 -3.63
N ASN A 48 13.40 -32.30 -4.69
CA ASN A 48 12.50 -32.90 -5.69
C ASN A 48 11.63 -34.07 -5.17
N ILE A 49 12.07 -34.78 -4.15
CA ILE A 49 11.37 -35.99 -3.63
C ILE A 49 10.27 -35.59 -2.64
N GLU A 50 10.46 -34.52 -1.89
CA GLU A 50 9.50 -34.04 -0.91
C GLU A 50 8.46 -33.05 -1.46
N ARG A 51 8.68 -32.51 -2.66
CA ARG A 51 7.71 -31.62 -3.33
C ARG A 51 6.32 -32.26 -3.49
N ALA A 52 6.24 -33.56 -3.67
CA ALA A 52 4.99 -34.30 -3.76
C ALA A 52 4.26 -34.41 -2.39
N ASN A 53 4.99 -34.25 -1.28
CA ASN A 53 4.49 -34.32 0.09
C ASN A 53 4.35 -32.95 0.79
N VAL A 54 4.70 -31.85 0.09
CA VAL A 54 4.42 -30.52 0.63
C VAL A 54 2.91 -30.37 0.80
N ILE A 55 2.48 -30.17 2.04
CA ILE A 55 1.06 -30.04 2.39
C ILE A 55 0.46 -28.90 1.54
N ALA A 56 -0.34 -29.27 0.55
CA ALA A 56 -0.99 -28.32 -0.33
C ALA A 56 -2.04 -27.54 0.47
N HIS A 57 -2.05 -26.22 0.32
CA HIS A 57 -3.12 -25.39 0.91
C HIS A 57 -4.50 -25.77 0.32
N ARG A 58 -5.57 -25.49 1.08
CA ARG A 58 -6.97 -25.69 0.68
C ARG A 58 -7.70 -24.38 0.37
N LEU A 59 -6.96 -23.31 0.10
CA LEU A 59 -7.54 -21.99 -0.20
C LEU A 59 -8.43 -22.07 -1.44
N ARG A 60 -9.67 -21.66 -1.27
CA ARG A 60 -10.66 -21.43 -2.33
C ARG A 60 -10.70 -19.95 -2.69
N TYR A 61 -10.57 -19.10 -1.69
CA TYR A 61 -10.59 -17.64 -1.85
C TYR A 61 -9.44 -16.99 -1.10
N VAL A 62 -8.80 -16.01 -1.73
CA VAL A 62 -7.95 -15.02 -1.07
C VAL A 62 -8.53 -13.65 -1.35
N ILE A 63 -8.85 -12.90 -0.31
CA ILE A 63 -9.50 -11.60 -0.38
C ILE A 63 -8.50 -10.55 0.07
N PHE A 64 -8.13 -9.66 -0.84
CA PHE A 64 -7.24 -8.53 -0.58
C PHE A 64 -8.03 -7.29 -0.20
N GLY A 65 -7.49 -6.52 0.74
CA GLY A 65 -8.02 -5.24 1.15
C GLY A 65 -7.00 -4.45 1.97
N GLY A 66 -7.30 -3.18 2.21
CA GLY A 66 -6.48 -2.30 3.05
C GLY A 66 -5.31 -1.62 2.35
N GLU A 67 -4.83 -2.15 1.23
CA GLU A 67 -3.73 -1.59 0.43
C GLU A 67 -4.07 -1.61 -1.07
N ALA A 68 -3.35 -0.81 -1.85
CA ALA A 68 -3.40 -0.93 -3.31
C ALA A 68 -2.72 -2.23 -3.74
N LEU A 69 -3.39 -3.00 -4.58
CA LEU A 69 -2.84 -4.22 -5.15
C LEU A 69 -2.10 -3.89 -6.45
N GLU A 70 -0.84 -4.31 -6.55
CA GLU A 70 -0.12 -4.41 -7.82
C GLU A 70 -0.36 -5.81 -8.41
N PRO A 71 -1.19 -5.97 -9.44
CA PRO A 71 -1.60 -7.31 -9.91
C PRO A 71 -0.45 -8.18 -10.40
N ARG A 72 0.64 -7.58 -10.90
CA ARG A 72 1.82 -8.31 -11.37
C ARG A 72 2.49 -9.16 -10.29
N THR A 73 2.38 -8.74 -9.04
CA THR A 73 2.93 -9.51 -7.91
C THR A 73 2.28 -10.87 -7.75
N LEU A 74 1.11 -11.07 -8.36
CA LEU A 74 0.37 -12.33 -8.33
C LEU A 74 0.77 -13.30 -9.46
N ALA A 75 1.68 -12.91 -10.38
CA ALA A 75 2.05 -13.73 -11.53
C ALA A 75 2.65 -15.08 -11.11
N SER A 76 3.53 -15.10 -10.09
CA SER A 76 4.10 -16.34 -9.55
C SER A 76 3.05 -17.25 -8.93
N TRP A 77 2.05 -16.68 -8.26
CA TRP A 77 0.92 -17.44 -7.72
C TRP A 77 0.13 -18.15 -8.81
N TYR A 78 -0.28 -17.41 -9.86
CA TYR A 78 -1.03 -18.01 -10.98
C TYR A 78 -0.23 -19.03 -11.75
N ALA A 79 1.07 -18.80 -11.97
CA ALA A 79 1.96 -19.76 -12.61
C ALA A 79 2.04 -21.09 -11.85
N ARG A 80 1.96 -21.05 -10.52
CA ARG A 80 2.10 -22.21 -9.64
C ARG A 80 0.78 -22.89 -9.34
N HIS A 81 -0.26 -22.14 -9.09
CA HIS A 81 -1.56 -22.66 -8.62
C HIS A 81 -2.68 -22.60 -9.67
N GLY A 82 -2.46 -21.90 -10.79
CA GLY A 82 -3.51 -21.63 -11.78
C GLY A 82 -4.69 -20.87 -11.15
N GLU A 83 -5.88 -21.17 -11.58
CA GLU A 83 -7.11 -20.51 -11.09
C GLU A 83 -7.88 -21.35 -10.05
N ARG A 84 -7.24 -22.31 -9.38
CA ARG A 84 -7.89 -23.13 -8.33
C ARG A 84 -8.33 -22.31 -7.13
N THR A 85 -7.61 -21.24 -6.83
CA THR A 85 -7.93 -20.28 -5.77
C THR A 85 -8.41 -18.99 -6.42
N GLN A 86 -9.64 -18.58 -6.13
CA GLN A 86 -10.15 -17.30 -6.58
C GLN A 86 -9.50 -16.18 -5.78
N LEU A 87 -8.70 -15.34 -6.44
CA LEU A 87 -8.18 -14.13 -5.87
C LEU A 87 -9.20 -12.99 -6.09
N VAL A 88 -9.46 -12.23 -5.04
CA VAL A 88 -10.44 -11.13 -5.05
C VAL A 88 -9.79 -9.89 -4.49
N ASN A 89 -9.83 -8.77 -5.22
CA ASN A 89 -9.43 -7.48 -4.68
C ASN A 89 -10.67 -6.69 -4.28
N MET A 90 -10.71 -6.22 -3.05
CA MET A 90 -11.81 -5.42 -2.51
C MET A 90 -11.29 -4.08 -2.00
N TYR A 91 -11.96 -3.01 -2.40
CA TYR A 91 -11.70 -1.67 -1.91
C TYR A 91 -12.77 -1.28 -0.90
N GLY A 92 -12.37 -0.52 0.11
CA GLY A 92 -13.25 0.11 1.07
C GLY A 92 -12.48 0.72 2.23
N ILE A 93 -13.20 1.45 3.06
CA ILE A 93 -12.69 2.22 4.19
C ILE A 93 -13.67 2.14 5.35
N THR A 94 -13.24 2.54 6.53
CA THR A 94 -14.07 2.46 7.76
C THR A 94 -15.37 3.23 7.63
N GLU A 95 -15.32 4.40 7.00
CA GLU A 95 -16.48 5.31 6.84
C GLU A 95 -17.57 4.75 5.90
N THR A 96 -17.27 3.67 5.18
CA THR A 96 -18.20 3.01 4.25
C THR A 96 -18.41 1.52 4.57
N THR A 97 -18.15 1.14 5.81
CA THR A 97 -18.35 -0.21 6.36
C THR A 97 -17.52 -1.27 5.63
N VAL A 98 -16.19 -1.17 5.76
CA VAL A 98 -15.15 -2.11 5.33
C VAL A 98 -15.00 -2.23 3.81
N HIS A 99 -15.92 -2.86 3.11
CA HIS A 99 -15.82 -3.14 1.68
C HIS A 99 -16.92 -2.46 0.88
N VAL A 100 -16.51 -1.85 -0.24
CA VAL A 100 -17.37 -1.09 -1.15
C VAL A 100 -17.42 -1.75 -2.52
N THR A 101 -16.31 -2.37 -2.94
CA THR A 101 -16.19 -2.99 -4.25
C THR A 101 -15.76 -4.44 -4.19
N TYR A 102 -15.98 -5.14 -5.30
CA TYR A 102 -15.59 -6.52 -5.53
C TYR A 102 -14.94 -6.64 -6.90
N CYS A 103 -13.75 -7.19 -6.95
CA CYS A 103 -13.01 -7.49 -8.18
C CYS A 103 -12.47 -8.92 -8.15
N ALA A 104 -13.15 -9.84 -8.80
CA ALA A 104 -12.58 -11.16 -9.08
C ALA A 104 -11.40 -11.00 -10.04
N LEU A 105 -10.21 -11.43 -9.62
CA LEU A 105 -8.99 -11.37 -10.41
C LEU A 105 -8.81 -12.65 -11.21
N ARG A 106 -8.14 -12.53 -12.36
CA ARG A 106 -7.75 -13.62 -13.24
C ARG A 106 -6.25 -13.54 -13.54
N ALA A 107 -5.68 -14.62 -14.04
CA ALA A 107 -4.28 -14.66 -14.47
C ALA A 107 -3.93 -13.53 -15.46
N GLU A 108 -4.89 -13.17 -16.34
CA GLU A 108 -4.71 -12.07 -17.29
C GLU A 108 -4.50 -10.71 -16.63
N ASP A 109 -5.13 -10.47 -15.47
CA ASP A 109 -4.97 -9.22 -14.73
C ASP A 109 -3.53 -9.08 -14.21
N ALA A 110 -2.87 -10.20 -13.86
CA ALA A 110 -1.45 -10.22 -13.45
C ALA A 110 -0.47 -9.93 -14.60
N MET A 111 -0.91 -9.99 -15.85
CA MET A 111 -0.08 -9.66 -17.02
C MET A 111 -0.21 -8.20 -17.45
N ARG A 112 -1.15 -7.46 -16.88
CA ARG A 112 -1.40 -6.07 -17.25
C ARG A 112 -0.52 -5.11 -16.46
N LEU A 113 -0.07 -4.06 -17.15
CA LEU A 113 0.50 -2.87 -16.54
C LEU A 113 -0.66 -1.96 -16.10
N GLY A 114 -0.59 -1.40 -14.92
CA GLY A 114 -1.57 -0.41 -14.51
C GLY A 114 -1.83 -0.37 -13.01
N ALA A 115 -2.76 0.48 -12.64
CA ALA A 115 -3.18 0.70 -11.29
C ALA A 115 -4.00 -0.48 -10.73
N SER A 116 -4.27 -0.44 -9.44
CA SER A 116 -5.01 -1.47 -8.70
C SER A 116 -6.46 -1.61 -9.19
N PRO A 117 -6.88 -2.72 -9.82
CA PRO A 117 -8.26 -2.92 -10.21
C PRO A 117 -9.09 -3.21 -8.96
N ILE A 118 -10.08 -2.38 -8.67
CA ILE A 118 -10.97 -2.54 -7.52
C ILE A 118 -12.37 -3.05 -7.93
N GLY A 119 -12.63 -3.20 -9.22
CA GLY A 119 -13.81 -3.88 -9.75
C GLY A 119 -15.08 -3.03 -9.75
N VAL A 120 -16.19 -3.60 -9.28
CA VAL A 120 -17.51 -3.00 -9.29
C VAL A 120 -18.07 -2.86 -7.87
N ARG A 121 -19.06 -2.00 -7.70
CA ARG A 121 -19.74 -1.83 -6.41
C ARG A 121 -20.39 -3.12 -5.91
N ILE A 122 -20.46 -3.29 -4.61
CA ILE A 122 -21.37 -4.26 -4.01
C ILE A 122 -22.83 -3.73 -4.09
N PRO A 123 -23.85 -4.62 -4.10
CA PRO A 123 -25.20 -4.25 -4.55
C PRO A 123 -25.89 -3.11 -3.82
N ASP A 124 -25.67 -2.93 -2.52
CA ASP A 124 -26.31 -1.95 -1.64
C ASP A 124 -25.61 -0.58 -1.58
N LEU A 125 -24.57 -0.39 -2.40
CA LEU A 125 -23.78 0.84 -2.47
C LEU A 125 -23.85 1.49 -3.85
N GLN A 126 -23.57 2.79 -3.89
CA GLN A 126 -23.39 3.57 -5.10
C GLN A 126 -21.97 4.10 -5.16
N LEU A 127 -21.42 4.19 -6.38
CA LEU A 127 -20.07 4.71 -6.62
C LEU A 127 -20.12 5.77 -7.71
N TYR A 128 -19.52 6.90 -7.41
CA TYR A 128 -19.36 7.99 -8.35
C TYR A 128 -17.90 8.40 -8.43
N VAL A 129 -17.41 8.64 -9.64
CA VAL A 129 -16.11 9.26 -9.88
C VAL A 129 -16.40 10.67 -10.37
N LEU A 130 -16.05 11.66 -9.54
CA LEU A 130 -16.45 13.04 -9.74
C LEU A 130 -15.25 13.96 -9.90
N ASP A 131 -15.45 15.06 -10.63
CA ASP A 131 -14.49 16.15 -10.75
C ASP A 131 -14.57 17.13 -9.55
N ALA A 132 -13.79 18.21 -9.59
CA ALA A 132 -13.77 19.24 -8.55
C ALA A 132 -15.11 20.01 -8.43
N ARG A 133 -15.99 19.95 -9.44
CA ARG A 133 -17.34 20.54 -9.44
C ARG A 133 -18.38 19.54 -8.96
N ARG A 134 -17.97 18.31 -8.62
CA ARG A 134 -18.82 17.17 -8.27
C ARG A 134 -19.70 16.68 -9.42
N GLU A 135 -19.24 16.86 -10.67
CA GLU A 135 -19.88 16.30 -11.85
C GLU A 135 -19.22 14.95 -12.21
N PRO A 136 -19.99 13.96 -12.68
CA PRO A 136 -19.44 12.68 -13.11
C PRO A 136 -18.42 12.84 -14.23
N VAL A 137 -17.25 12.23 -14.08
CA VAL A 137 -16.23 12.26 -15.13
C VAL A 137 -16.49 11.19 -16.19
N PRO A 138 -16.09 11.44 -17.45
CA PRO A 138 -16.17 10.43 -18.50
C PRO A 138 -15.32 9.19 -18.18
N MET A 139 -15.64 8.07 -18.82
CA MET A 139 -14.88 6.83 -18.75
C MET A 139 -13.41 7.05 -19.12
N GLY A 140 -12.49 6.50 -18.35
CA GLY A 140 -11.03 6.69 -18.52
C GLY A 140 -10.47 7.96 -17.89
N VAL A 141 -11.30 8.91 -17.50
CA VAL A 141 -10.86 10.15 -16.84
C VAL A 141 -10.75 9.94 -15.33
N THR A 142 -9.68 10.45 -14.74
CA THR A 142 -9.45 10.40 -13.29
C THR A 142 -10.33 11.41 -12.58
N GLY A 143 -10.98 10.99 -11.50
CA GLY A 143 -11.71 11.83 -10.58
C GLY A 143 -11.60 11.30 -9.14
N GLU A 144 -12.19 12.03 -8.20
CA GLU A 144 -12.29 11.59 -6.81
C GLU A 144 -13.45 10.59 -6.67
N LEU A 145 -13.21 9.51 -5.94
CA LEU A 145 -14.21 8.50 -5.66
C LEU A 145 -15.14 8.93 -4.53
N TYR A 146 -16.44 8.84 -4.75
CA TYR A 146 -17.49 9.08 -3.76
C TYR A 146 -18.31 7.81 -3.59
N VAL A 147 -18.71 7.54 -2.36
CA VAL A 147 -19.50 6.34 -2.00
C VAL A 147 -20.82 6.74 -1.38
N GLY A 148 -21.92 6.23 -1.92
CA GLY A 148 -23.27 6.36 -1.39
C GLY A 148 -23.86 5.02 -0.97
N GLY A 149 -25.06 5.06 -0.37
CA GLY A 149 -25.85 3.88 -0.04
C GLY A 149 -25.77 3.46 1.43
N ALA A 150 -26.29 2.26 1.71
CA ALA A 150 -26.56 1.79 3.07
C ALA A 150 -25.32 1.62 3.95
N GLY A 151 -24.13 1.38 3.34
CA GLY A 151 -22.88 1.21 4.04
C GLY A 151 -22.23 2.50 4.53
N VAL A 152 -22.73 3.69 4.11
CA VAL A 152 -22.17 4.99 4.52
C VAL A 152 -22.45 5.24 6.00
N ALA A 153 -21.39 5.45 6.79
CA ALA A 153 -21.50 5.71 8.22
C ALA A 153 -22.25 7.02 8.52
N ARG A 154 -22.73 7.17 9.76
CA ARG A 154 -23.45 8.38 10.20
C ARG A 154 -22.56 9.62 10.24
N GLY A 155 -21.27 9.46 10.50
CA GLY A 155 -20.29 10.54 10.63
C GLY A 155 -19.22 10.20 11.66
N TYR A 156 -18.42 11.19 12.00
CA TYR A 156 -17.38 11.10 13.03
C TYR A 156 -17.92 11.53 14.39
N LEU A 157 -17.66 10.70 15.41
CA LEU A 157 -18.09 10.96 16.77
C LEU A 157 -17.47 12.26 17.30
N ASN A 158 -18.33 13.16 17.82
CA ASN A 158 -17.93 14.47 18.38
C ASN A 158 -17.12 15.36 17.40
N ARG A 159 -17.30 15.17 16.07
CA ARG A 159 -16.64 15.95 15.02
C ARG A 159 -17.67 16.43 13.98
N PRO A 160 -18.60 17.32 14.34
CA PRO A 160 -19.68 17.74 13.44
C PRO A 160 -19.17 18.48 12.20
N GLU A 161 -18.09 19.25 12.32
CA GLU A 161 -17.52 20.00 11.19
C GLU A 161 -16.88 19.06 10.17
N LEU A 162 -16.02 18.14 10.62
CA LEU A 162 -15.40 17.12 9.76
C LEU A 162 -16.47 16.21 9.14
N THR A 163 -17.54 15.90 9.90
CA THR A 163 -18.66 15.13 9.35
C THR A 163 -19.33 15.87 8.20
N ARG A 164 -19.63 17.16 8.33
CA ARG A 164 -20.22 17.96 7.25
C ARG A 164 -19.29 18.11 6.03
N GLU A 165 -17.98 18.14 6.25
CA GLU A 165 -16.99 18.23 5.18
C GLU A 165 -16.94 16.95 4.34
N ARG A 166 -16.97 15.78 5.00
CA ARG A 166 -16.73 14.48 4.38
C ARG A 166 -17.99 13.72 4.01
N PHE A 167 -19.10 13.92 4.73
CA PHE A 167 -20.39 13.29 4.48
C PHE A 167 -21.36 14.34 3.96
N ILE A 168 -21.48 14.40 2.65
CA ILE A 168 -22.25 15.40 1.93
C ILE A 168 -23.62 14.83 1.46
N ASP A 169 -24.54 15.69 1.07
CA ASP A 169 -25.78 15.27 0.43
C ASP A 169 -25.47 14.63 -0.93
N ASP A 170 -26.22 13.57 -1.26
CA ASP A 170 -26.12 12.90 -2.55
C ASP A 170 -26.91 13.69 -3.60
N PRO A 171 -26.27 14.30 -4.62
CA PRO A 171 -26.97 15.06 -5.64
C PRO A 171 -27.75 14.16 -6.63
N PHE A 172 -27.50 12.85 -6.63
CA PHE A 172 -28.08 11.90 -7.56
C PHE A 172 -29.24 11.10 -6.93
N VAL A 173 -29.32 11.03 -5.60
CA VAL A 173 -30.35 10.28 -4.87
C VAL A 173 -30.98 11.16 -3.79
N ALA A 174 -32.24 11.48 -3.95
CA ALA A 174 -32.96 12.35 -3.00
C ALA A 174 -32.93 11.78 -1.57
N GLY A 175 -32.45 12.58 -0.63
CA GLY A 175 -32.28 12.19 0.77
C GLY A 175 -31.10 11.23 1.03
N GLY A 176 -30.34 10.91 -0.01
CA GLY A 176 -29.12 10.12 0.07
C GLY A 176 -27.94 10.90 0.62
N ARG A 177 -26.87 10.19 0.96
CA ARG A 177 -25.60 10.78 1.44
C ARG A 177 -24.43 10.14 0.72
N LEU A 178 -23.42 10.95 0.41
CA LEU A 178 -22.15 10.52 -0.13
C LEU A 178 -21.03 10.73 0.90
N TYR A 179 -20.14 9.77 0.97
CA TYR A 179 -18.87 9.95 1.62
C TYR A 179 -17.81 10.33 0.58
N LYS A 180 -17.12 11.45 0.82
CA LYS A 180 -16.00 11.95 0.05
C LYS A 180 -14.73 11.24 0.50
N THR A 181 -14.20 10.30 -0.32
CA THR A 181 -13.15 9.38 0.13
C THR A 181 -11.75 9.98 0.19
N GLY A 182 -11.46 10.96 -0.66
CA GLY A 182 -10.10 11.45 -0.91
C GLY A 182 -9.28 10.49 -1.78
N ASP A 183 -9.87 9.40 -2.27
CA ASP A 183 -9.22 8.44 -3.15
C ASP A 183 -9.50 8.80 -4.62
N LEU A 184 -8.50 8.67 -5.48
CA LEU A 184 -8.61 8.86 -6.92
C LEU A 184 -8.90 7.54 -7.61
N ALA A 185 -9.82 7.58 -8.56
CA ALA A 185 -10.21 6.42 -9.36
C ALA A 185 -10.57 6.82 -10.79
N ARG A 186 -10.70 5.82 -11.65
CA ARG A 186 -11.31 5.98 -12.99
C ARG A 186 -12.09 4.73 -13.39
N TRP A 187 -13.10 4.93 -14.18
CA TRP A 187 -13.82 3.84 -14.84
C TRP A 187 -13.02 3.32 -16.04
N ARG A 188 -12.85 2.02 -16.13
CA ARG A 188 -12.28 1.35 -17.30
C ARG A 188 -13.35 1.05 -18.33
N THR A 189 -12.93 0.78 -19.56
CA THR A 189 -13.83 0.40 -20.66
C THR A 189 -14.54 -0.94 -20.44
N ASP A 190 -14.02 -1.78 -19.55
CA ASP A 190 -14.63 -3.05 -19.15
C ASP A 190 -15.66 -2.89 -18.00
N GLY A 191 -15.96 -1.66 -17.59
CA GLY A 191 -16.91 -1.34 -16.52
C GLY A 191 -16.36 -1.53 -15.10
N ARG A 192 -15.08 -1.88 -14.94
CA ARG A 192 -14.41 -1.96 -13.63
C ARG A 192 -13.78 -0.63 -13.25
N LEU A 193 -13.71 -0.36 -11.95
CA LEU A 193 -12.94 0.75 -11.39
C LEU A 193 -11.48 0.38 -11.20
N GLU A 194 -10.62 1.35 -11.39
CA GLU A 194 -9.19 1.35 -11.02
C GLU A 194 -8.93 2.39 -9.94
N TYR A 195 -8.25 1.98 -8.88
CA TYR A 195 -7.74 2.87 -7.84
C TYR A 195 -6.40 3.46 -8.27
N LEU A 196 -6.25 4.78 -8.16
CA LEU A 196 -5.10 5.54 -8.67
C LEU A 196 -4.29 6.23 -7.56
N GLY A 197 -4.61 5.96 -6.30
CA GLY A 197 -3.96 6.63 -5.17
C GLY A 197 -4.87 7.63 -4.49
N ARG A 198 -4.27 8.57 -3.75
CA ARG A 198 -5.00 9.58 -2.99
C ARG A 198 -4.71 10.98 -3.52
N ASN A 199 -5.68 11.88 -3.31
CA ASN A 199 -5.53 13.31 -3.59
C ASN A 199 -5.15 14.13 -2.34
N ASP A 200 -4.93 13.46 -1.21
CA ASP A 200 -4.50 14.05 0.06
C ASP A 200 -3.18 13.41 0.56
N PHE A 201 -2.72 13.81 1.74
CA PHE A 201 -1.45 13.35 2.33
C PHE A 201 -1.56 12.05 3.14
N GLN A 202 -2.72 11.39 3.13
CA GLN A 202 -2.86 10.10 3.81
C GLN A 202 -2.13 9.00 3.04
N VAL A 203 -1.54 8.08 3.77
CA VAL A 203 -0.86 6.91 3.19
C VAL A 203 -1.42 5.62 3.77
N LYS A 204 -1.33 4.53 2.99
CA LYS A 204 -1.64 3.18 3.47
C LYS A 204 -0.35 2.39 3.54
N ILE A 205 0.02 1.92 4.74
CA ILE A 205 1.22 1.13 5.01
C ILE A 205 0.82 -0.07 5.86
N ARG A 206 1.09 -1.28 5.41
CA ARG A 206 0.74 -2.54 6.11
C ARG A 206 -0.75 -2.60 6.52
N GLY A 207 -1.62 -2.07 5.66
CA GLY A 207 -3.07 -2.01 5.90
C GLY A 207 -3.53 -0.90 6.84
N PHE A 208 -2.62 -0.15 7.45
CA PHE A 208 -2.97 1.01 8.29
C PHE A 208 -3.14 2.25 7.43
N ARG A 209 -4.21 3.00 7.68
CA ARG A 209 -4.44 4.34 7.11
C ARG A 209 -3.82 5.36 8.04
N ILE A 210 -2.82 6.08 7.56
CA ILE A 210 -1.96 6.96 8.35
C ILE A 210 -2.14 8.39 7.87
N GLU A 211 -2.47 9.28 8.79
CA GLU A 211 -2.48 10.73 8.61
C GLU A 211 -1.08 11.26 8.88
N LEU A 212 -0.33 11.62 7.84
CA LEU A 212 1.03 12.16 8.01
C LEU A 212 1.03 13.45 8.83
N GLY A 213 0.03 14.31 8.64
CA GLY A 213 -0.13 15.55 9.41
C GLY A 213 -0.33 15.34 10.91
N GLU A 214 -0.90 14.22 11.36
CA GLU A 214 -1.01 13.89 12.78
C GLU A 214 0.37 13.61 13.38
N ILE A 215 1.22 12.89 12.65
CA ILE A 215 2.61 12.62 13.07
C ILE A 215 3.38 13.93 13.14
N GLU A 216 3.29 14.76 12.11
CA GLU A 216 3.92 16.07 12.02
C GLU A 216 3.49 16.96 13.20
N ALA A 217 2.20 17.01 13.50
CA ALA A 217 1.65 17.80 14.61
C ALA A 217 2.17 17.32 15.99
N GLN A 218 2.46 16.03 16.16
CA GLN A 218 3.07 15.53 17.40
C GLN A 218 4.56 15.85 17.47
N LEU A 219 5.30 15.68 16.40
CA LEU A 219 6.74 15.95 16.34
C LEU A 219 7.05 17.45 16.45
N ALA A 220 6.21 18.31 15.91
CA ALA A 220 6.35 19.77 16.03
C ALA A 220 6.28 20.30 17.47
N LYS A 221 5.76 19.50 18.43
CA LYS A 221 5.73 19.88 19.86
C LYS A 221 7.07 19.73 20.56
N VAL A 222 8.03 19.04 19.94
CA VAL A 222 9.37 18.80 20.53
C VAL A 222 10.17 20.09 20.45
N THR A 223 10.73 20.49 21.60
CA THR A 223 11.60 21.68 21.71
C THR A 223 12.79 21.55 20.73
N GLY A 224 13.02 22.61 19.97
CA GLY A 224 14.09 22.65 18.96
C GLY A 224 13.66 22.25 17.56
N VAL A 225 12.45 21.75 17.33
CA VAL A 225 11.86 21.59 16.00
C VAL A 225 11.39 22.95 15.49
N ARG A 226 11.83 23.35 14.30
CA ARG A 226 11.30 24.53 13.59
C ARG A 226 10.17 24.12 12.67
N GLU A 227 10.44 23.13 11.83
CA GLU A 227 9.49 22.56 10.87
C GLU A 227 9.72 21.06 10.76
N VAL A 228 8.68 20.31 10.43
CA VAL A 228 8.75 18.86 10.24
C VAL A 228 7.82 18.44 9.11
N VAL A 229 8.29 17.52 8.28
CA VAL A 229 7.52 16.87 7.21
C VAL A 229 7.73 15.37 7.29
N VAL A 230 6.67 14.61 7.19
CA VAL A 230 6.72 13.14 7.21
C VAL A 230 6.35 12.60 5.85
N LEU A 231 7.19 11.70 5.33
CA LEU A 231 6.97 11.08 4.03
C LEU A 231 6.96 9.55 4.16
N ALA A 232 6.15 8.91 3.32
CA ALA A 232 6.26 7.47 3.06
C ALA A 232 7.31 7.25 1.98
N ARG A 233 8.38 6.52 2.29
CA ARG A 233 9.48 6.18 1.38
C ARG A 233 9.55 4.68 1.17
N ASP A 234 9.92 4.28 -0.05
CA ASP A 234 10.21 2.89 -0.35
C ASP A 234 11.55 2.48 0.27
N SER A 235 11.64 1.31 0.88
CA SER A 235 12.86 0.81 1.56
C SER A 235 14.06 0.63 0.63
N ALA A 236 13.85 0.54 -0.69
CA ALA A 236 14.90 0.35 -1.70
C ALA A 236 15.60 1.67 -2.15
N SER A 237 15.19 2.85 -1.66
CA SER A 237 15.75 4.14 -2.10
C SER A 237 17.01 4.59 -1.33
N GLU A 238 17.73 3.71 -0.64
CA GLU A 238 18.95 4.07 0.14
C GLU A 238 20.27 3.95 -0.61
N VAL A 239 20.29 3.73 -1.92
CA VAL A 239 21.56 3.72 -2.65
C VAL A 239 21.58 4.90 -3.63
N HIS A 240 22.03 6.05 -3.17
CA HIS A 240 22.87 7.05 -3.81
C HIS A 240 22.69 8.43 -3.17
N ASP A 241 23.33 8.61 -2.04
CA ASP A 241 23.82 9.93 -1.65
C ASP A 241 25.13 9.73 -0.85
N SER A 242 26.19 9.37 -1.55
CA SER A 242 27.54 9.45 -1.04
C SER A 242 28.39 10.34 -1.93
N ALA A 243 28.64 11.53 -1.40
CA ALA A 243 29.88 12.27 -1.56
C ALA A 243 30.45 12.41 -2.98
N THR A 244 30.30 13.59 -3.51
CA THR A 244 31.16 14.18 -4.53
C THR A 244 32.60 14.26 -3.97
N GLU A 245 33.46 13.33 -4.30
CA GLU A 245 34.90 13.55 -4.27
C GLU A 245 35.40 13.80 -5.69
N HIS A 246 36.07 14.93 -5.84
CA HIS A 246 36.79 15.35 -7.02
C HIS A 246 37.81 14.30 -7.46
N ALA A 247 37.73 13.85 -8.70
CA ALA A 247 38.86 13.28 -9.41
C ALA A 247 38.88 13.76 -10.86
N THR A 248 39.94 14.43 -11.19
CA THR A 248 40.38 14.92 -12.49
C THR A 248 40.55 13.79 -13.52
N PRO A 249 40.39 14.07 -14.82
CA PRO A 249 40.49 13.05 -15.85
C PRO A 249 41.91 12.88 -16.37
N ASN A 250 42.38 11.64 -16.52
CA ASN A 250 43.42 11.38 -17.53
C ASN A 250 43.46 9.93 -18.02
N ALA A 251 43.24 9.82 -19.31
CA ALA A 251 43.89 9.01 -20.34
C ALA A 251 43.83 7.47 -20.38
N LEU A 252 43.36 7.02 -21.58
CA LEU A 252 43.80 5.90 -22.41
C LEU A 252 43.30 4.47 -22.14
N SER A 253 42.47 4.03 -23.09
CA SER A 253 42.12 2.63 -23.43
C SER A 253 43.38 1.78 -23.82
N PRO A 254 43.32 0.44 -23.77
CA PRO A 254 42.66 -0.33 -24.85
C PRO A 254 41.89 -1.60 -24.38
N SER A 255 41.00 -2.02 -25.26
CA SER A 255 40.25 -3.31 -25.28
C SER A 255 41.17 -4.47 -25.71
N PRO A 256 40.62 -5.70 -25.92
CA PRO A 256 39.70 -6.54 -25.16
C PRO A 256 40.32 -7.95 -24.90
N GLU A 257 39.73 -8.78 -24.03
CA GLU A 257 39.66 -10.23 -24.22
C GLU A 257 38.72 -10.92 -23.22
N THR A 258 37.79 -11.61 -23.80
CA THR A 258 37.16 -12.90 -23.51
C THR A 258 37.27 -13.49 -22.08
N SER A 259 36.16 -13.78 -21.45
CA SER A 259 35.76 -15.13 -21.02
C SER A 259 34.91 -15.18 -19.77
N THR A 260 33.96 -16.07 -19.83
CA THR A 260 33.23 -16.83 -18.79
C THR A 260 32.03 -16.20 -18.12
N ALA A 261 30.92 -16.81 -18.50
CA ALA A 261 29.64 -16.78 -17.85
C ALA A 261 29.77 -17.03 -16.35
N THR A 262 29.35 -16.05 -15.55
CA THR A 262 29.05 -16.27 -14.14
C THR A 262 27.56 -16.11 -13.96
N ALA A 263 26.95 -17.16 -13.42
CA ALA A 263 25.54 -17.27 -13.14
C ALA A 263 24.99 -16.00 -12.50
N ALA A 264 24.03 -15.38 -13.16
CA ALA A 264 23.21 -14.32 -12.57
C ALA A 264 22.39 -14.95 -11.45
N ALA A 265 22.77 -14.68 -10.20
CA ALA A 265 21.90 -14.90 -9.06
C ALA A 265 20.66 -14.01 -9.28
N THR A 266 19.53 -14.64 -9.55
CA THR A 266 18.22 -13.99 -9.60
C THR A 266 17.90 -13.51 -8.21
N ALA A 267 18.28 -12.28 -7.88
CA ALA A 267 17.80 -11.61 -6.70
C ALA A 267 16.29 -11.45 -6.86
N THR A 268 15.52 -12.20 -6.10
CA THR A 268 14.09 -12.04 -5.96
C THR A 268 13.86 -10.65 -5.39
N ALA A 269 13.53 -9.68 -6.24
CA ALA A 269 13.22 -8.32 -5.83
C ALA A 269 11.91 -8.36 -5.05
N THR A 270 11.99 -8.45 -3.74
CA THR A 270 10.88 -8.15 -2.83
C THR A 270 10.41 -6.74 -3.17
N ALA A 271 9.10 -6.56 -3.39
CA ALA A 271 8.54 -5.23 -3.63
C ALA A 271 8.96 -4.29 -2.50
N PRO A 272 9.36 -3.04 -2.81
CA PRO A 272 9.88 -2.13 -1.80
C PRO A 272 8.82 -1.84 -0.74
N GLU A 273 9.13 -2.19 0.50
CA GLU A 273 8.25 -1.94 1.63
C GLU A 273 8.25 -0.44 1.96
N LYS A 274 7.06 0.17 2.06
CA LYS A 274 6.94 1.58 2.45
C LYS A 274 7.22 1.76 3.94
N ARG A 275 8.00 2.79 4.28
CA ARG A 275 8.31 3.20 5.65
C ARG A 275 8.09 4.71 5.84
N LEU A 276 7.77 5.11 7.07
CA LEU A 276 7.66 6.50 7.45
C LEU A 276 9.04 7.06 7.77
N VAL A 277 9.36 8.22 7.19
CA VAL A 277 10.58 8.98 7.46
C VAL A 277 10.18 10.40 7.82
N ALA A 278 10.61 10.89 8.98
CA ALA A 278 10.42 12.26 9.41
C ALA A 278 11.65 13.10 9.06
N TYR A 279 11.45 14.15 8.28
CA TYR A 279 12.44 15.18 7.98
C TYR A 279 12.13 16.40 8.83
N TYR A 280 13.13 17.00 9.44
CA TYR A 280 12.92 18.19 10.29
C TYR A 280 14.07 19.19 10.20
N THR A 281 13.76 20.45 10.48
CA THR A 281 14.73 21.52 10.65
C THR A 281 14.78 21.98 12.12
N GLY A 282 15.90 22.54 12.53
CA GLY A 282 16.13 22.98 13.92
C GLY A 282 17.12 22.13 14.68
N ASP A 283 17.14 22.27 16.03
CA ASP A 283 18.16 21.68 16.88
C ASP A 283 17.61 20.57 17.80
N ALA A 284 16.43 20.04 17.48
CA ALA A 284 15.79 19.00 18.27
C ALA A 284 16.65 17.72 18.29
N ASP A 285 16.71 17.08 19.46
CA ASP A 285 17.34 15.78 19.62
C ASP A 285 16.46 14.66 19.05
N VAL A 286 17.07 13.75 18.29
CA VAL A 286 16.39 12.59 17.69
C VAL A 286 15.78 11.67 18.77
N ALA A 287 16.43 11.52 19.93
CA ALA A 287 15.88 10.71 21.01
C ALA A 287 14.59 11.32 21.58
N ALA A 288 14.52 12.66 21.69
CA ALA A 288 13.31 13.38 22.10
C ALA A 288 12.18 13.21 21.07
N LEU A 289 12.48 13.30 19.77
CA LEU A 289 11.50 13.05 18.70
C LEU A 289 10.94 11.62 18.74
N ARG A 290 11.79 10.63 18.93
CA ARG A 290 11.38 9.23 19.08
C ARG A 290 10.51 9.00 20.31
N ALA A 291 10.90 9.58 21.43
CA ALA A 291 10.14 9.48 22.68
C ALA A 291 8.75 10.10 22.53
N GLN A 292 8.67 11.31 21.94
CA GLN A 292 7.41 11.99 21.69
C GLN A 292 6.49 11.15 20.79
N ALA A 293 7.01 10.63 19.69
CA ALA A 293 6.25 9.77 18.77
C ALA A 293 5.77 8.50 19.49
N ALA A 294 6.66 7.79 20.20
CA ALA A 294 6.32 6.53 20.88
C ALA A 294 5.30 6.72 22.01
N GLN A 295 5.28 7.87 22.66
CA GLN A 295 4.35 8.16 23.75
C GLN A 295 2.95 8.57 23.28
N HIS A 296 2.85 9.23 22.12
CA HIS A 296 1.60 9.90 21.70
C HIS A 296 1.00 9.32 20.42
N LEU A 297 1.71 8.44 19.71
CA LEU A 297 1.24 7.84 18.48
C LEU A 297 1.17 6.30 18.60
N PRO A 298 0.22 5.66 17.91
CA PRO A 298 0.23 4.21 17.74
C PRO A 298 1.54 3.75 17.10
N SER A 299 1.99 2.54 17.41
CA SER A 299 3.29 2.02 16.94
C SER A 299 3.45 2.02 15.40
N TYR A 300 2.36 1.85 14.66
CA TYR A 300 2.37 1.87 13.19
C TYR A 300 2.52 3.28 12.59
N MET A 301 2.36 4.35 13.40
CA MET A 301 2.55 5.75 13.02
C MET A 301 3.92 6.30 13.43
N VAL A 302 4.71 5.55 14.18
CA VAL A 302 6.05 5.99 14.61
C VAL A 302 7.02 5.92 13.44
N PRO A 303 7.67 7.05 13.03
CA PRO A 303 8.64 7.03 11.95
C PRO A 303 9.82 6.10 12.24
N SER A 304 10.25 5.34 11.23
CA SER A 304 11.40 4.44 11.32
C SER A 304 12.74 5.19 11.27
N ALA A 305 12.74 6.37 10.63
CA ALA A 305 13.93 7.23 10.51
C ALA A 305 13.58 8.70 10.74
N TYR A 306 14.56 9.43 11.26
CA TYR A 306 14.49 10.88 11.50
C TYR A 306 15.71 11.52 10.87
N VAL A 307 15.48 12.43 9.93
CA VAL A 307 16.53 13.08 9.14
C VAL A 307 16.51 14.58 9.42
N ARG A 308 17.59 15.10 9.98
CA ARG A 308 17.77 16.54 10.17
C ARG A 308 18.21 17.16 8.86
N LEU A 309 17.58 18.28 8.50
CA LEU A 309 17.95 19.11 7.37
C LEU A 309 18.39 20.48 7.87
N ASP A 310 19.42 21.06 7.27
CA ASP A 310 19.84 22.43 7.57
C ASP A 310 18.82 23.44 6.99
N ALA A 311 18.30 23.15 5.80
CA ALA A 311 17.23 23.89 5.13
C ALA A 311 16.43 22.94 4.23
N TRP A 312 15.18 23.31 3.90
CA TRP A 312 14.36 22.56 2.97
C TRP A 312 14.90 22.67 1.54
N PRO A 313 14.97 21.55 0.78
CA PRO A 313 15.28 21.58 -0.64
C PRO A 313 14.09 22.15 -1.43
N LEU A 314 14.01 23.46 -1.55
CA LEU A 314 12.93 24.10 -2.28
C LEU A 314 13.22 24.11 -3.78
N THR A 315 12.17 23.88 -4.59
CA THR A 315 12.21 24.11 -6.03
C THR A 315 12.42 25.59 -6.33
N PRO A 316 12.82 26.00 -7.56
CA PRO A 316 12.96 27.42 -7.95
C PRO A 316 11.71 28.27 -7.67
N ASN A 317 10.54 27.64 -7.59
CA ASN A 317 9.27 28.31 -7.28
C ASN A 317 8.92 28.29 -5.77
N GLY A 318 9.87 27.94 -4.89
CA GLY A 318 9.69 27.94 -3.43
C GLY A 318 8.78 26.82 -2.89
N LYS A 319 8.54 25.75 -3.66
CA LYS A 319 7.78 24.57 -3.21
C LYS A 319 8.73 23.45 -2.78
N LEU A 320 8.35 22.70 -1.77
CA LEU A 320 8.98 21.44 -1.37
C LEU A 320 8.86 20.39 -2.50
#